data_eef34491d777f649c9f8c288e02e15a5
#
_entry.id   eef34491d777f649c9f8c288e02e15a5
#
_cell.length_a   1.000
_cell.length_b   1.000
_cell.length_c   1.000
_cell.angle_alpha   90.00
_cell.angle_beta   90.00
_cell.angle_gamma   90.00
#
_symmetry.space_group_name_H-M   'P 1'
#
loop_
_entity.id
_entity.type
_entity.pdbx_description
1 polymer ?
#
loop_
_entity_poly.entity_id
_entity_poly.type
_entity_poly.pdbx_seq_one_letter_code
_entity_poly.pdbx_strand_id
1 'polypeptide(L)'
;MQTDKLTIAIDFDDVLGDCNGYALKITNKRHGCNLKLEDIVSWGELGNDTDKRLECFEELSFFENQPLLPGAKEFIRELMLKPNREVLIVTAIQPQFMQIRAAKILNEFPELKPENIIMAVRKERIKADILLDDNPQNILKSIADYPVLYRRPWNEHLTGMLSINNYSEFLSLVDRVERNRHTSKFTSREPLAICLVGPSGSGKTCIANELAKSPLFAIPRSCTTRPKRENESDTAYYFLSPQTFMEDKRNGCFLETTSYAGQNYGMKREEIERIWASGQSAVMPIDICGANAMHAAFGDRSLTLFVNRGRESVVADILARSTSNEDKLKRILSLEHEYANQGVCDRIIYNDKTVGDAVNTIIGIVSGT
;
A
#
# COMPACT_ATOMS: atom_id res chain seq x y z
N MET A 1 -13.16 -32.02 -4.56
CA MET A 1 -11.96 -31.19 -4.61
C MET A 1 -12.15 -30.09 -3.60
N GLN A 2 -11.38 -30.09 -2.53
CA GLN A 2 -11.36 -28.99 -1.57
C GLN A 2 -10.75 -27.81 -2.33
N THR A 3 -11.56 -26.82 -2.69
CA THR A 3 -11.06 -25.56 -3.26
C THR A 3 -10.17 -24.96 -2.22
N ASP A 4 -8.90 -24.80 -2.54
CA ASP A 4 -7.89 -24.20 -1.66
C ASP A 4 -8.35 -22.77 -1.35
N LYS A 5 -8.88 -22.56 -0.14
CA LYS A 5 -9.39 -21.26 0.28
C LYS A 5 -8.24 -20.28 0.38
N LEU A 6 -8.50 -19.04 0.02
CA LEU A 6 -7.57 -17.93 0.27
C LEU A 6 -7.64 -17.55 1.75
N THR A 7 -6.57 -17.82 2.50
CA THR A 7 -6.48 -17.49 3.92
C THR A 7 -5.97 -16.07 4.11
N ILE A 8 -6.79 -15.22 4.73
CA ILE A 8 -6.53 -13.80 4.95
C ILE A 8 -6.45 -13.53 6.45
N ALA A 9 -5.26 -13.25 6.96
CA ALA A 9 -5.00 -12.89 8.34
C ALA A 9 -5.02 -11.35 8.48
N ILE A 10 -5.76 -10.83 9.47
CA ILE A 10 -5.95 -9.40 9.68
C ILE A 10 -5.65 -9.08 11.14
N ASP A 11 -4.79 -8.09 11.39
CA ASP A 11 -4.59 -7.56 12.73
C ASP A 11 -5.85 -6.82 13.23
N PHE A 12 -5.98 -6.71 14.56
CA PHE A 12 -7.09 -5.99 15.16
C PHE A 12 -6.72 -4.54 15.49
N ASP A 13 -5.64 -4.31 16.24
CA ASP A 13 -5.28 -2.98 16.74
C ASP A 13 -4.74 -2.09 15.62
N ASP A 14 -5.27 -0.88 15.50
CA ASP A 14 -4.99 0.10 14.44
C ASP A 14 -5.18 -0.40 12.98
N VAL A 15 -5.77 -1.59 12.83
CA VAL A 15 -6.25 -2.14 11.55
C VAL A 15 -7.77 -2.23 11.52
N LEU A 16 -8.42 -2.76 12.56
CA LEU A 16 -9.87 -2.85 12.73
C LEU A 16 -10.36 -2.01 13.91
N GLY A 17 -9.64 -2.04 15.02
CA GLY A 17 -9.91 -1.26 16.23
C GLY A 17 -9.03 -0.03 16.30
N ASP A 18 -9.59 1.13 16.66
CA ASP A 18 -8.86 2.37 16.91
C ASP A 18 -8.11 2.28 18.25
N CYS A 19 -6.87 1.81 18.21
CA CYS A 19 -6.06 1.62 19.40
C CYS A 19 -5.35 2.91 19.82
N ASN A 20 -4.44 3.39 19.00
CA ASN A 20 -3.64 4.58 19.31
C ASN A 20 -4.48 5.87 19.33
N GLY A 21 -5.44 6.02 18.42
CA GLY A 21 -6.30 7.21 18.41
C GLY A 21 -7.18 7.29 19.67
N TYR A 22 -7.76 6.18 20.11
CA TYR A 22 -8.54 6.12 21.35
C TYR A 22 -7.67 6.32 22.58
N ALA A 23 -6.47 5.71 22.63
CA ALA A 23 -5.51 5.92 23.72
C ALA A 23 -5.10 7.39 23.84
N LEU A 24 -4.78 8.08 22.73
CA LEU A 24 -4.47 9.51 22.75
C LEU A 24 -5.64 10.37 23.24
N LYS A 25 -6.87 10.03 22.87
CA LYS A 25 -8.06 10.74 23.38
C LYS A 25 -8.18 10.65 24.90
N ILE A 26 -7.93 9.48 25.49
CA ILE A 26 -7.91 9.28 26.94
C ILE A 26 -6.75 10.04 27.57
N THR A 27 -5.55 9.91 27.01
CA THR A 27 -4.32 10.58 27.45
C THR A 27 -4.48 12.09 27.48
N ASN A 28 -4.98 12.68 26.41
CA ASN A 28 -5.23 14.12 26.32
C ASN A 28 -6.17 14.60 27.42
N LYS A 29 -7.23 13.83 27.72
CA LYS A 29 -8.17 14.16 28.79
C LYS A 29 -7.53 14.03 30.17
N ARG A 30 -6.67 13.03 30.42
CA ARG A 30 -6.01 12.77 31.72
C ARG A 30 -4.92 13.78 32.04
N HIS A 31 -4.11 14.09 31.03
CA HIS A 31 -2.89 14.90 31.22
C HIS A 31 -3.01 16.33 30.72
N GLY A 32 -4.19 16.75 30.21
CA GLY A 32 -4.39 18.11 29.68
C GLY A 32 -3.55 18.43 28.44
N CYS A 33 -3.17 17.41 27.66
CA CYS A 33 -2.40 17.58 26.42
C CYS A 33 -3.31 17.67 25.17
N ASN A 34 -2.69 17.93 24.02
CA ASN A 34 -3.38 17.98 22.71
C ASN A 34 -2.58 17.18 21.68
N LEU A 35 -2.25 15.93 22.02
CA LEU A 35 -1.52 15.01 21.15
C LEU A 35 -2.41 14.51 20.01
N LYS A 36 -1.83 14.34 18.83
CA LYS A 36 -2.49 13.85 17.63
C LYS A 36 -1.86 12.53 17.19
N LEU A 37 -2.56 11.81 16.31
CA LEU A 37 -2.08 10.52 15.79
C LEU A 37 -0.77 10.71 14.99
N GLU A 38 -0.62 11.83 14.31
CA GLU A 38 0.56 12.21 13.53
C GLU A 38 1.80 12.45 14.39
N ASP A 39 1.64 12.68 15.71
CA ASP A 39 2.76 12.83 16.64
C ASP A 39 3.43 11.48 16.96
N ILE A 40 2.78 10.36 16.63
CA ILE A 40 3.34 9.01 16.74
C ILE A 40 4.11 8.73 15.44
N VAL A 41 5.41 8.98 15.45
CA VAL A 41 6.26 8.89 14.25
C VAL A 41 7.01 7.55 14.09
N SER A 42 6.91 6.66 15.05
CA SER A 42 7.54 5.34 15.04
C SER A 42 6.75 4.35 15.89
N TRP A 43 6.92 3.07 15.66
CA TRP A 43 6.33 2.00 16.46
C TRP A 43 7.05 1.88 17.82
N GLY A 44 6.27 1.73 18.91
CA GLY A 44 6.78 1.51 20.26
C GLY A 44 6.92 2.79 21.08
N GLU A 45 7.85 2.77 22.04
CA GLU A 45 8.20 3.92 22.87
C GLU A 45 9.07 4.90 22.10
N LEU A 46 8.76 6.20 22.24
CA LEU A 46 9.44 7.28 21.54
C LEU A 46 10.28 8.16 22.46
N GLY A 47 10.16 7.99 23.78
CA GLY A 47 10.82 8.82 24.80
C GLY A 47 10.25 10.23 24.89
N ASN A 48 8.99 10.43 24.51
CA ASN A 48 8.30 11.71 24.52
C ASN A 48 6.86 11.61 25.10
N ASP A 49 6.12 12.72 25.07
CA ASP A 49 4.79 12.81 25.66
C ASP A 49 3.77 11.84 25.08
N THR A 50 3.97 11.34 23.85
CA THR A 50 3.06 10.37 23.22
C THR A 50 3.09 9.02 23.94
N ASP A 51 4.16 8.70 24.68
CA ASP A 51 4.31 7.43 25.40
C ASP A 51 3.35 7.31 26.58
N LYS A 52 2.80 8.42 27.09
CA LYS A 52 1.73 8.42 28.10
C LYS A 52 0.49 7.61 27.66
N ARG A 53 0.30 7.43 26.33
CA ARG A 53 -0.77 6.60 25.80
C ARG A 53 -0.64 5.12 26.20
N LEU A 54 0.58 4.65 26.45
CA LEU A 54 0.86 3.25 26.79
C LEU A 54 0.23 2.85 28.13
N GLU A 55 0.00 3.81 29.04
CA GLU A 55 -0.71 3.58 30.30
C GLU A 55 -2.11 2.99 30.06
N CYS A 56 -2.78 3.37 28.98
CA CYS A 56 -4.10 2.88 28.62
C CYS A 56 -4.12 1.38 28.35
N PHE A 57 -3.01 0.81 27.86
CA PHE A 57 -2.92 -0.61 27.47
C PHE A 57 -2.79 -1.57 28.69
N GLU A 58 -2.68 -1.03 29.88
CA GLU A 58 -2.74 -1.80 31.13
C GLU A 58 -4.16 -1.83 31.74
N GLU A 59 -5.14 -1.20 31.10
CA GLU A 59 -6.48 -1.02 31.65
C GLU A 59 -7.52 -1.90 30.93
N LEU A 60 -8.28 -2.67 31.70
CA LEU A 60 -9.38 -3.49 31.19
C LEU A 60 -10.41 -2.65 30.44
N SER A 61 -10.79 -1.52 31.03
CA SER A 61 -11.79 -0.58 30.49
C SER A 61 -11.40 -0.01 29.14
N PHE A 62 -10.11 0.04 28.82
CA PHE A 62 -9.63 0.45 27.49
C PHE A 62 -10.08 -0.55 26.44
N PHE A 63 -9.81 -1.84 26.65
CA PHE A 63 -10.15 -2.89 25.68
C PHE A 63 -11.65 -3.13 25.54
N GLU A 64 -12.42 -2.91 26.62
CA GLU A 64 -13.89 -2.96 26.58
C GLU A 64 -14.47 -1.86 25.67
N ASN A 65 -13.95 -0.64 25.81
CA ASN A 65 -14.52 0.55 25.17
C ASN A 65 -13.79 1.01 23.90
N GLN A 66 -12.71 0.35 23.51
CA GLN A 66 -11.97 0.65 22.29
C GLN A 66 -12.92 0.65 21.07
N PRO A 67 -13.08 1.77 20.33
CA PRO A 67 -13.95 1.81 19.16
C PRO A 67 -13.33 1.08 17.97
N LEU A 68 -14.16 0.73 17.00
CA LEU A 68 -13.67 0.30 15.69
C LEU A 68 -13.26 1.50 14.85
N LEU A 69 -12.35 1.27 13.92
CA LEU A 69 -12.07 2.21 12.85
C LEU A 69 -13.29 2.31 11.90
N PRO A 70 -13.53 3.49 11.32
CA PRO A 70 -14.62 3.67 10.36
C PRO A 70 -14.55 2.68 9.20
N GLY A 71 -15.67 2.01 8.90
CA GLY A 71 -15.78 1.04 7.80
C GLY A 71 -15.27 -0.37 8.12
N ALA A 72 -14.74 -0.65 9.33
CA ALA A 72 -14.18 -1.97 9.68
C ALA A 72 -15.22 -3.10 9.60
N LYS A 73 -16.48 -2.84 9.98
CA LYS A 73 -17.56 -3.84 9.93
C LYS A 73 -17.91 -4.21 8.48
N GLU A 74 -18.09 -3.21 7.66
CA GLU A 74 -18.38 -3.37 6.24
C GLU A 74 -17.25 -4.11 5.53
N PHE A 75 -16.01 -3.77 5.88
CA PHE A 75 -14.80 -4.41 5.35
C PHE A 75 -14.76 -5.92 5.65
N ILE A 76 -14.94 -6.34 6.89
CA ILE A 76 -14.97 -7.77 7.25
C ILE A 76 -16.14 -8.47 6.58
N ARG A 77 -17.31 -7.86 6.56
CA ARG A 77 -18.48 -8.42 5.86
C ARG A 77 -18.21 -8.65 4.39
N GLU A 78 -17.61 -7.68 3.70
CA GLU A 78 -17.30 -7.77 2.28
C GLU A 78 -16.24 -8.85 1.98
N LEU A 79 -15.21 -8.98 2.81
CA LEU A 79 -14.24 -10.06 2.69
C LEU A 79 -14.90 -11.45 2.79
N MET A 80 -15.88 -11.60 3.70
CA MET A 80 -16.54 -12.86 3.98
C MET A 80 -17.70 -13.20 3.02
N LEU A 81 -18.09 -12.28 2.13
CA LEU A 81 -19.12 -12.56 1.11
C LEU A 81 -18.69 -13.68 0.14
N LYS A 82 -17.41 -13.86 -0.11
CA LYS A 82 -16.90 -14.89 -1.02
C LYS A 82 -16.56 -16.18 -0.25
N PRO A 83 -17.20 -17.32 -0.56
CA PRO A 83 -17.06 -18.57 0.19
C PRO A 83 -15.68 -19.22 0.07
N ASN A 84 -14.90 -18.83 -0.93
CA ASN A 84 -13.53 -19.30 -1.16
C ASN A 84 -12.48 -18.51 -0.34
N ARG A 85 -12.91 -17.61 0.56
CA ARG A 85 -12.05 -16.89 1.50
C ARG A 85 -12.20 -17.45 2.91
N GLU A 86 -11.09 -17.49 3.62
CA GLU A 86 -11.03 -17.75 5.05
C GLU A 86 -10.41 -16.51 5.72
N VAL A 87 -11.21 -15.81 6.54
CA VAL A 87 -10.77 -14.60 7.24
C VAL A 87 -10.40 -14.98 8.67
N LEU A 88 -9.18 -14.64 9.09
CA LEU A 88 -8.66 -14.83 10.43
C LEU A 88 -8.33 -13.48 11.05
N ILE A 89 -8.79 -13.24 12.28
CA ILE A 89 -8.35 -12.09 13.07
C ILE A 89 -7.19 -12.53 13.94
N VAL A 90 -6.02 -11.94 13.71
CA VAL A 90 -4.78 -12.26 14.43
C VAL A 90 -4.39 -11.08 15.30
N THR A 91 -4.59 -11.16 16.60
CA THR A 91 -4.36 -10.06 17.53
C THR A 91 -3.35 -10.42 18.63
N ALA A 92 -2.46 -9.48 18.94
CA ALA A 92 -1.55 -9.58 20.07
C ALA A 92 -2.16 -8.82 21.26
N ILE A 93 -2.40 -9.53 22.35
CA ILE A 93 -2.96 -8.93 23.58
C ILE A 93 -2.42 -9.66 24.81
N GLN A 94 -2.33 -8.96 25.92
CA GLN A 94 -1.90 -9.56 27.18
C GLN A 94 -2.90 -10.63 27.67
N PRO A 95 -2.43 -11.73 28.30
CA PRO A 95 -3.28 -12.87 28.68
C PRO A 95 -4.52 -12.51 29.48
N GLN A 96 -4.42 -11.54 30.40
CA GLN A 96 -5.55 -11.09 31.24
C GLN A 96 -6.68 -10.43 30.45
N PHE A 97 -6.45 -9.97 29.23
CA PHE A 97 -7.44 -9.29 28.40
C PHE A 97 -7.97 -10.14 27.23
N MET A 98 -7.46 -11.37 27.06
CA MET A 98 -7.82 -12.23 25.92
C MET A 98 -9.33 -12.50 25.84
N GLN A 99 -9.98 -12.77 26.98
CA GLN A 99 -11.41 -13.05 27.00
C GLN A 99 -12.24 -11.86 26.48
N ILE A 100 -11.89 -10.66 26.92
CA ILE A 100 -12.60 -9.43 26.50
C ILE A 100 -12.36 -9.15 25.02
N ARG A 101 -11.13 -9.31 24.54
CA ARG A 101 -10.80 -9.16 23.13
C ARG A 101 -11.61 -10.14 22.26
N ALA A 102 -11.69 -11.41 22.65
CA ALA A 102 -12.49 -12.41 21.93
C ALA A 102 -13.97 -12.05 21.89
N ALA A 103 -14.54 -11.70 23.05
CA ALA A 103 -15.93 -11.29 23.15
C ALA A 103 -16.22 -10.05 22.29
N LYS A 104 -15.32 -9.05 22.31
CA LYS A 104 -15.44 -7.86 21.50
C LYS A 104 -15.43 -8.18 20.01
N ILE A 105 -14.48 -8.98 19.53
CA ILE A 105 -14.39 -9.37 18.11
C ILE A 105 -15.68 -10.04 17.67
N LEU A 106 -16.19 -11.01 18.42
CA LEU A 106 -17.42 -11.74 18.07
C LEU A 106 -18.68 -10.87 18.14
N ASN A 107 -18.73 -9.91 19.04
CA ASN A 107 -19.86 -8.97 19.13
C ASN A 107 -19.85 -7.95 17.99
N GLU A 108 -18.66 -7.45 17.60
CA GLU A 108 -18.54 -6.42 16.56
C GLU A 108 -18.63 -7.00 15.15
N PHE A 109 -18.23 -8.26 14.95
CA PHE A 109 -18.20 -8.98 13.68
C PHE A 109 -18.96 -10.31 13.78
N PRO A 110 -20.30 -10.28 13.72
CA PRO A 110 -21.14 -11.47 13.93
C PRO A 110 -20.99 -12.53 12.82
N GLU A 111 -20.36 -12.19 11.71
CA GLU A 111 -20.00 -13.10 10.63
C GLU A 111 -18.86 -14.05 11.01
N LEU A 112 -18.02 -13.65 11.99
CA LEU A 112 -16.88 -14.43 12.46
C LEU A 112 -17.33 -15.46 13.50
N LYS A 113 -16.61 -16.56 13.57
CA LYS A 113 -16.76 -17.62 14.57
C LYS A 113 -15.52 -17.67 15.48
N PRO A 114 -15.59 -18.33 16.63
CA PRO A 114 -14.43 -18.46 17.52
C PRO A 114 -13.17 -19.02 16.81
N GLU A 115 -13.34 -19.96 15.89
CA GLU A 115 -12.24 -20.54 15.11
C GLU A 115 -11.53 -19.53 14.17
N ASN A 116 -12.14 -18.37 13.92
CA ASN A 116 -11.53 -17.29 13.12
C ASN A 116 -10.61 -16.38 13.94
N ILE A 117 -10.48 -16.61 15.23
CA ILE A 117 -9.69 -15.72 16.12
C ILE A 117 -8.42 -16.43 16.56
N ILE A 118 -7.29 -15.80 16.29
CA ILE A 118 -5.96 -16.24 16.74
C ILE A 118 -5.36 -15.16 17.62
N MET A 119 -5.08 -15.48 18.87
CA MET A 119 -4.38 -14.60 19.79
C MET A 119 -2.92 -15.00 19.88
N ALA A 120 -2.05 -14.22 19.26
CA ALA A 120 -0.63 -14.54 19.13
C ALA A 120 0.23 -13.28 19.16
N VAL A 121 1.20 -13.22 20.07
CA VAL A 121 2.24 -12.20 20.08
C VAL A 121 3.21 -12.41 18.92
N ARG A 122 3.45 -13.67 18.55
CA ARG A 122 4.37 -14.07 17.47
C ARG A 122 3.62 -14.26 16.15
N LYS A 123 3.08 -13.18 15.61
CA LYS A 123 2.30 -13.18 14.37
C LYS A 123 3.10 -13.65 13.15
N GLU A 124 4.43 -13.51 13.19
CA GLU A 124 5.33 -13.98 12.14
C GLU A 124 5.27 -15.51 11.91
N ARG A 125 4.65 -16.26 12.82
CA ARG A 125 4.48 -17.71 12.69
C ARG A 125 3.13 -18.12 12.11
N ILE A 126 2.27 -17.17 11.84
CA ILE A 126 0.95 -17.45 11.25
C ILE A 126 1.11 -17.62 9.75
N LYS A 127 0.82 -18.84 9.29
CA LYS A 127 0.77 -19.10 7.85
C LYS A 127 -0.57 -18.63 7.30
N ALA A 128 -0.50 -17.70 6.37
CA ALA A 128 -1.65 -17.18 5.63
C ALA A 128 -1.21 -16.86 4.20
N ASP A 129 -2.15 -16.74 3.29
CA ASP A 129 -1.84 -16.22 1.96
C ASP A 129 -1.59 -14.72 2.02
N ILE A 130 -2.46 -13.99 2.73
CA ILE A 130 -2.34 -12.54 2.90
C ILE A 130 -2.35 -12.23 4.41
N LEU A 131 -1.41 -11.40 4.86
CA LEU A 131 -1.43 -10.81 6.20
C LEU A 131 -1.59 -9.29 6.06
N LEU A 132 -2.56 -8.70 6.75
CA LEU A 132 -2.72 -7.25 6.91
C LEU A 132 -2.39 -6.84 8.34
N ASP A 133 -1.39 -5.99 8.51
CA ASP A 133 -0.91 -5.54 9.83
C ASP A 133 -0.33 -4.11 9.69
N ASP A 134 -0.44 -3.26 10.70
CA ASP A 134 0.11 -1.91 10.71
C ASP A 134 1.54 -1.84 11.27
N ASN A 135 1.98 -2.92 11.95
CA ASN A 135 3.31 -3.02 12.51
C ASN A 135 4.33 -3.52 11.47
N PRO A 136 5.32 -2.68 11.09
CA PRO A 136 6.34 -3.05 10.12
C PRO A 136 7.14 -4.30 10.50
N GLN A 137 7.35 -4.54 11.80
CA GLN A 137 8.12 -5.71 12.26
C GLN A 137 7.35 -7.02 12.03
N ASN A 138 6.01 -7.00 12.13
CA ASN A 138 5.19 -8.16 11.81
C ASN A 138 5.26 -8.46 10.31
N ILE A 139 5.21 -7.42 9.47
CA ILE A 139 5.32 -7.54 8.01
C ILE A 139 6.69 -8.08 7.59
N LEU A 140 7.78 -7.53 8.13
CA LEU A 140 9.16 -7.92 7.81
C LEU A 140 9.48 -9.37 8.17
N LYS A 141 8.88 -9.90 9.23
CA LYS A 141 9.12 -11.25 9.74
C LYS A 141 8.07 -12.27 9.28
N SER A 142 7.02 -11.82 8.63
CA SER A 142 5.89 -12.66 8.21
C SER A 142 6.33 -13.78 7.27
N ILE A 143 5.68 -14.95 7.43
CA ILE A 143 5.75 -16.08 6.49
C ILE A 143 4.52 -16.15 5.58
N ALA A 144 3.66 -15.13 5.59
CA ALA A 144 2.57 -15.03 4.63
C ALA A 144 3.12 -14.79 3.22
N ASP A 145 2.42 -15.29 2.19
CA ASP A 145 2.84 -15.09 0.80
C ASP A 145 2.79 -13.60 0.40
N TYR A 146 1.79 -12.87 0.92
CA TYR A 146 1.59 -11.43 0.70
C TYR A 146 1.43 -10.70 2.03
N PRO A 147 2.53 -10.31 2.71
CA PRO A 147 2.47 -9.45 3.89
C PRO A 147 2.20 -8.01 3.46
N VAL A 148 1.10 -7.44 3.91
CA VAL A 148 0.57 -6.13 3.53
C VAL A 148 0.61 -5.17 4.71
N LEU A 149 1.28 -4.04 4.57
CA LEU A 149 1.36 -3.00 5.58
C LEU A 149 0.16 -2.06 5.46
N TYR A 150 -0.63 -1.94 6.53
CA TYR A 150 -1.63 -0.88 6.62
C TYR A 150 -0.95 0.44 7.00
N ARG A 151 -1.03 1.45 6.11
CA ARG A 151 -0.37 2.74 6.33
C ARG A 151 -0.97 3.49 7.50
N ARG A 152 -0.07 3.88 8.41
CA ARG A 152 -0.33 4.69 9.60
C ARG A 152 0.80 5.71 9.76
N PRO A 153 0.63 6.80 10.53
CA PRO A 153 1.68 7.81 10.69
C PRO A 153 3.04 7.24 11.09
N TRP A 154 3.08 6.23 11.98
CA TRP A 154 4.34 5.62 12.43
C TRP A 154 5.07 4.75 11.42
N ASN A 155 4.45 4.43 10.27
CA ASN A 155 5.05 3.63 9.23
C ASN A 155 5.05 4.31 7.84
N GLU A 156 4.57 5.54 7.76
CA GLU A 156 4.40 6.28 6.49
C GLU A 156 5.74 6.53 5.77
N HIS A 157 6.84 6.64 6.52
CA HIS A 157 8.19 6.86 5.99
C HIS A 157 8.81 5.63 5.31
N LEU A 158 8.23 4.44 5.49
CA LEU A 158 8.76 3.20 4.92
C LEU A 158 8.38 3.08 3.44
N THR A 159 9.30 2.64 2.61
CA THR A 159 9.11 2.48 1.17
C THR A 159 9.39 1.05 0.72
N GLY A 160 8.88 0.66 -0.46
CA GLY A 160 9.14 -0.66 -1.08
C GLY A 160 8.27 -1.81 -0.55
N MET A 161 7.60 -1.65 0.59
CA MET A 161 6.72 -2.66 1.17
C MET A 161 5.36 -2.65 0.46
N LEU A 162 4.81 -3.85 0.22
CA LEU A 162 3.42 -3.99 -0.19
C LEU A 162 2.54 -3.35 0.86
N SER A 163 1.78 -2.33 0.49
CA SER A 163 1.02 -1.54 1.47
C SER A 163 -0.27 -0.98 0.88
N ILE A 164 -1.18 -0.64 1.77
CA ILE A 164 -2.48 -0.04 1.45
C ILE A 164 -2.76 1.13 2.41
N ASN A 165 -3.59 2.08 1.98
CA ASN A 165 -4.00 3.23 2.79
C ASN A 165 -5.41 3.07 3.39
N ASN A 166 -6.23 2.19 2.82
CA ASN A 166 -7.62 2.01 3.21
C ASN A 166 -8.13 0.61 2.83
N TYR A 167 -9.32 0.27 3.32
CA TYR A 167 -9.93 -1.05 3.10
C TYR A 167 -10.26 -1.33 1.63
N SER A 168 -10.65 -0.31 0.86
CA SER A 168 -10.97 -0.49 -0.57
C SER A 168 -9.74 -0.95 -1.37
N GLU A 169 -8.57 -0.39 -1.07
CA GLU A 169 -7.31 -0.82 -1.67
C GLU A 169 -6.97 -2.27 -1.29
N PHE A 170 -7.25 -2.67 -0.04
CA PHE A 170 -7.03 -4.04 0.39
C PHE A 170 -7.97 -5.03 -0.29
N LEU A 171 -9.26 -4.73 -0.37
CA LEU A 171 -10.25 -5.56 -1.07
C LEU A 171 -9.86 -5.77 -2.53
N SER A 172 -9.44 -4.69 -3.18
CA SER A 172 -8.94 -4.72 -4.56
C SER A 172 -7.68 -5.57 -4.72
N LEU A 173 -6.75 -5.51 -3.74
CA LEU A 173 -5.56 -6.36 -3.70
C LEU A 173 -5.94 -7.84 -3.56
N VAL A 174 -6.86 -8.17 -2.65
CA VAL A 174 -7.35 -9.54 -2.45
C VAL A 174 -7.98 -10.08 -3.74
N ASP A 175 -8.82 -9.31 -4.41
CA ASP A 175 -9.45 -9.69 -5.69
C ASP A 175 -8.39 -9.93 -6.78
N ARG A 176 -7.31 -9.15 -6.79
CA ARG A 176 -6.20 -9.34 -7.73
C ARG A 176 -5.39 -10.60 -7.42
N VAL A 177 -5.10 -10.88 -6.16
CA VAL A 177 -4.42 -12.12 -5.75
C VAL A 177 -5.24 -13.35 -6.14
N GLU A 178 -6.56 -13.32 -5.89
CA GLU A 178 -7.47 -14.39 -6.33
C GLU A 178 -7.43 -14.58 -7.85
N ARG A 179 -7.51 -13.51 -8.61
CA ARG A 179 -7.50 -13.53 -10.07
C ARG A 179 -6.21 -14.13 -10.62
N ASN A 180 -5.07 -13.74 -10.05
CA ASN A 180 -3.76 -14.22 -10.48
C ASN A 180 -3.55 -15.72 -10.21
N ARG A 181 -4.20 -16.29 -9.17
CA ARG A 181 -4.23 -17.74 -8.93
C ARG A 181 -4.93 -18.52 -10.06
N HIS A 182 -5.89 -17.92 -10.74
CA HIS A 182 -6.71 -18.56 -11.77
C HIS A 182 -6.27 -18.26 -13.22
N THR A 183 -5.06 -17.69 -13.44
CA THR A 183 -4.46 -17.42 -14.76
C THR A 183 -5.43 -16.82 -15.79
N SER A 184 -6.08 -15.72 -15.51
CA SER A 184 -6.90 -15.02 -16.50
C SER A 184 -6.04 -14.20 -17.47
N LYS A 185 -6.29 -14.33 -18.79
CA LYS A 185 -5.67 -13.45 -19.78
C LYS A 185 -6.26 -12.06 -19.65
N PHE A 186 -5.38 -11.08 -19.44
CA PHE A 186 -5.79 -9.68 -19.49
C PHE A 186 -6.15 -9.31 -20.94
N THR A 187 -7.35 -8.81 -21.16
CA THR A 187 -7.77 -8.31 -22.48
C THR A 187 -8.61 -7.04 -22.27
N SER A 188 -8.13 -5.89 -22.70
CA SER A 188 -8.93 -4.67 -22.73
C SER A 188 -8.82 -4.01 -24.10
N ARG A 189 -9.96 -3.54 -24.62
CA ARG A 189 -10.03 -2.70 -25.83
C ARG A 189 -10.09 -1.20 -25.50
N GLU A 190 -10.18 -0.87 -24.21
CA GLU A 190 -10.27 0.52 -23.74
C GLU A 190 -8.90 1.02 -23.28
N PRO A 191 -8.67 2.34 -23.28
CA PRO A 191 -7.47 2.93 -22.68
C PRO A 191 -7.28 2.53 -21.22
N LEU A 192 -6.04 2.24 -20.83
CA LEU A 192 -5.66 1.69 -19.53
C LEU A 192 -4.88 2.70 -18.68
N ALA A 193 -4.90 2.49 -17.36
CA ALA A 193 -3.90 3.01 -16.42
C ALA A 193 -2.82 1.94 -16.22
N ILE A 194 -1.65 2.11 -16.83
CA ILE A 194 -0.54 1.15 -16.81
C ILE A 194 0.45 1.58 -15.74
N CYS A 195 0.50 0.81 -14.66
CA CYS A 195 1.39 1.02 -13.53
C CYS A 195 2.67 0.21 -13.72
N LEU A 196 3.80 0.88 -13.90
CA LEU A 196 5.12 0.23 -13.95
C LEU A 196 5.70 0.19 -12.55
N VAL A 197 5.69 -0.99 -11.93
CA VAL A 197 6.20 -1.26 -10.59
C VAL A 197 7.52 -2.01 -10.67
N GLY A 198 8.35 -1.96 -9.66
CA GLY A 198 9.61 -2.70 -9.58
C GLY A 198 10.71 -1.91 -8.90
N PRO A 199 11.87 -2.50 -8.68
CA PRO A 199 12.94 -1.90 -7.89
C PRO A 199 13.49 -0.59 -8.49
N SER A 200 14.04 0.24 -7.61
CA SER A 200 14.75 1.45 -8.03
C SER A 200 15.93 1.06 -8.92
N GLY A 201 15.98 1.58 -10.16
CA GLY A 201 17.00 1.18 -11.13
C GLY A 201 16.56 0.10 -12.11
N SER A 202 15.33 -0.43 -12.03
CA SER A 202 14.82 -1.41 -13.01
C SER A 202 14.50 -0.84 -14.39
N GLY A 203 14.54 0.50 -14.56
CA GLY A 203 14.30 1.14 -15.85
C GLY A 203 12.87 1.62 -16.11
N LYS A 204 11.99 1.62 -15.11
CA LYS A 204 10.58 2.06 -15.23
C LYS A 204 10.39 3.39 -15.96
N THR A 205 11.16 4.41 -15.57
CA THR A 205 11.07 5.75 -16.17
C THR A 205 11.53 5.75 -17.63
N CYS A 206 12.58 4.99 -17.94
CA CYS A 206 13.06 4.87 -19.33
C CYS A 206 12.00 4.19 -20.21
N ILE A 207 11.38 3.11 -19.72
CA ILE A 207 10.30 2.41 -20.42
C ILE A 207 9.09 3.32 -20.61
N ALA A 208 8.64 4.04 -19.57
CA ALA A 208 7.52 4.97 -19.68
C ALA A 208 7.78 6.08 -20.72
N ASN A 209 8.98 6.68 -20.70
CA ASN A 209 9.36 7.70 -21.67
C ASN A 209 9.42 7.16 -23.11
N GLU A 210 9.86 5.92 -23.27
CA GLU A 210 9.92 5.30 -24.61
C GLU A 210 8.50 4.97 -25.12
N LEU A 211 7.62 4.42 -24.26
CA LEU A 211 6.21 4.20 -24.60
C LEU A 211 5.50 5.49 -24.98
N ALA A 212 5.76 6.59 -24.27
CA ALA A 212 5.12 7.89 -24.52
C ALA A 212 5.54 8.55 -25.86
N LYS A 213 6.53 8.01 -26.57
CA LYS A 213 6.83 8.41 -27.98
C LYS A 213 5.78 7.89 -28.95
N SER A 214 5.05 6.84 -28.59
CA SER A 214 3.91 6.33 -29.36
C SER A 214 2.63 7.14 -29.05
N PRO A 215 1.81 7.44 -30.07
CA PRO A 215 0.53 8.14 -29.85
C PRO A 215 -0.48 7.34 -29.03
N LEU A 216 -0.19 6.09 -28.70
CA LEU A 216 -1.07 5.23 -27.89
C LEU A 216 -0.93 5.46 -26.39
N PHE A 217 0.13 6.12 -25.94
CA PHE A 217 0.47 6.26 -24.53
C PHE A 217 0.77 7.71 -24.14
N ALA A 218 0.45 8.08 -22.92
CA ALA A 218 0.83 9.35 -22.34
C ALA A 218 1.26 9.16 -20.88
N ILE A 219 2.22 9.96 -20.42
CA ILE A 219 2.63 10.00 -19.02
C ILE A 219 1.76 11.02 -18.31
N PRO A 220 1.00 10.63 -17.26
CA PRO A 220 0.21 11.58 -16.49
C PRO A 220 1.09 12.52 -15.68
N ARG A 221 0.64 13.77 -15.54
CA ARG A 221 1.36 14.79 -14.80
C ARG A 221 0.96 14.75 -13.32
N SER A 222 1.92 14.48 -12.44
CA SER A 222 1.71 14.51 -10.99
C SER A 222 1.68 15.94 -10.45
N CYS A 223 1.04 16.13 -9.30
CA CYS A 223 1.13 17.34 -8.48
C CYS A 223 2.32 17.25 -7.52
N THR A 224 2.92 18.38 -7.17
CA THR A 224 3.97 18.46 -6.13
C THR A 224 3.97 19.79 -5.41
N THR A 225 4.36 19.76 -4.11
CA THR A 225 4.62 20.98 -3.33
C THR A 225 6.07 21.44 -3.44
N ARG A 226 6.93 20.64 -4.08
CA ARG A 226 8.32 21.01 -4.32
C ARG A 226 8.42 22.24 -5.22
N PRO A 227 9.25 23.22 -4.89
CA PRO A 227 9.54 24.32 -5.80
C PRO A 227 10.10 23.82 -7.14
N LYS A 228 9.70 24.46 -8.23
CA LYS A 228 10.25 24.19 -9.56
C LYS A 228 11.76 24.46 -9.60
N ARG A 229 12.52 23.58 -10.23
CA ARG A 229 13.97 23.77 -10.45
C ARG A 229 14.22 24.68 -11.64
N GLU A 230 15.40 25.37 -11.68
CA GLU A 230 15.75 26.35 -12.72
C GLU A 230 15.59 25.85 -14.15
N ASN A 231 15.94 24.59 -14.41
CA ASN A 231 15.92 23.98 -15.77
C ASN A 231 14.75 23.01 -15.96
N GLU A 232 13.72 23.07 -15.15
CA GLU A 232 12.58 22.17 -15.24
C GLU A 232 11.44 22.81 -16.04
N SER A 233 10.80 21.99 -16.91
CA SER A 233 9.64 22.45 -17.67
C SER A 233 8.46 22.80 -16.77
N ASP A 234 7.66 23.80 -17.10
CA ASP A 234 6.38 24.12 -16.45
C ASP A 234 5.37 22.96 -16.60
N THR A 235 5.61 22.06 -17.53
CA THR A 235 4.76 20.91 -17.79
C THR A 235 5.22 19.64 -17.06
N ALA A 236 6.34 19.65 -16.31
CA ALA A 236 6.85 18.48 -15.60
C ALA A 236 5.94 18.03 -14.45
N TYR A 237 5.40 19.00 -13.71
CA TYR A 237 4.48 18.81 -12.58
C TYR A 237 3.41 19.89 -12.55
N TYR A 238 2.31 19.64 -11.86
CA TYR A 238 1.43 20.69 -11.34
C TYR A 238 2.04 21.14 -10.00
N PHE A 239 2.74 22.29 -10.03
CA PHE A 239 3.38 22.85 -8.83
C PHE A 239 2.31 23.55 -7.97
N LEU A 240 2.01 22.99 -6.81
CA LEU A 240 0.97 23.46 -5.89
C LEU A 240 1.59 24.06 -4.63
N SER A 241 0.89 25.01 -4.02
CA SER A 241 1.25 25.43 -2.65
C SER A 241 0.96 24.25 -1.67
N PRO A 242 1.69 24.17 -0.53
CA PRO A 242 1.37 23.19 0.49
C PRO A 242 -0.09 23.25 0.96
N GLN A 243 -0.64 24.46 1.07
CA GLN A 243 -2.02 24.68 1.46
C GLN A 243 -2.99 24.08 0.43
N THR A 244 -2.84 24.41 -0.85
CA THR A 244 -3.68 23.88 -1.94
C THR A 244 -3.58 22.36 -2.02
N PHE A 245 -2.38 21.79 -1.87
CA PHE A 245 -2.19 20.35 -1.87
C PHE A 245 -2.98 19.68 -0.74
N MET A 246 -2.92 20.23 0.47
CA MET A 246 -3.64 19.69 1.63
C MET A 246 -5.17 19.85 1.52
N GLU A 247 -5.63 20.93 0.87
CA GLU A 247 -7.06 21.10 0.55
C GLU A 247 -7.52 20.05 -0.46
N ASP A 248 -6.79 19.85 -1.55
CA ASP A 248 -7.08 18.81 -2.56
C ASP A 248 -7.05 17.40 -1.95
N LYS A 249 -6.10 17.14 -1.04
CA LYS A 249 -6.01 15.85 -0.31
C LYS A 249 -7.26 15.63 0.55
N ARG A 250 -7.69 16.63 1.31
CA ARG A 250 -8.91 16.55 2.15
C ARG A 250 -10.18 16.37 1.33
N ASN A 251 -10.22 16.96 0.14
CA ASN A 251 -11.35 16.86 -0.78
C ASN A 251 -11.34 15.56 -1.61
N GLY A 252 -10.38 14.64 -1.40
CA GLY A 252 -10.29 13.38 -2.12
C GLY A 252 -9.95 13.51 -3.61
N CYS A 253 -9.29 14.62 -4.01
CA CYS A 253 -8.92 14.86 -5.41
C CYS A 253 -7.78 13.97 -5.89
N PHE A 254 -6.98 13.43 -4.97
CA PHE A 254 -5.86 12.55 -5.30
C PHE A 254 -6.25 11.07 -5.23
N LEU A 255 -5.79 10.30 -6.20
CA LEU A 255 -5.82 8.84 -6.20
C LEU A 255 -4.82 8.27 -5.20
N GLU A 256 -3.62 8.87 -5.18
CA GLU A 256 -2.55 8.53 -4.25
C GLU A 256 -1.76 9.79 -3.89
N THR A 257 -1.15 9.77 -2.73
CA THR A 257 -0.21 10.82 -2.30
C THR A 257 0.98 10.18 -1.61
N THR A 258 2.17 10.74 -1.83
CA THR A 258 3.39 10.32 -1.15
C THR A 258 4.18 11.53 -0.70
N SER A 259 4.99 11.36 0.35
CA SER A 259 5.90 12.40 0.83
C SER A 259 7.34 11.93 0.64
N TYR A 260 8.15 12.77 0.03
CA TYR A 260 9.58 12.50 -0.19
C TYR A 260 10.40 13.76 0.02
N ALA A 261 11.46 13.64 0.82
CA ALA A 261 12.36 14.77 1.17
C ALA A 261 11.62 16.03 1.63
N GLY A 262 10.58 15.87 2.46
CA GLY A 262 9.77 16.99 2.99
C GLY A 262 8.83 17.65 1.99
N GLN A 263 8.66 17.07 0.81
CA GLN A 263 7.74 17.55 -0.23
C GLN A 263 6.66 16.50 -0.52
N ASN A 264 5.46 16.98 -0.82
CA ASN A 264 4.35 16.10 -1.17
C ASN A 264 4.24 15.94 -2.69
N TYR A 265 3.82 14.74 -3.09
CA TYR A 265 3.51 14.37 -4.46
C TYR A 265 2.15 13.68 -4.49
N GLY A 266 1.40 13.82 -5.59
CA GLY A 266 0.12 13.15 -5.73
C GLY A 266 -0.36 13.09 -7.17
N MET A 267 -1.15 12.07 -7.48
CA MET A 267 -1.78 11.85 -8.78
C MET A 267 -3.27 12.15 -8.69
N LYS A 268 -3.76 13.08 -9.50
CA LYS A 268 -5.21 13.38 -9.58
C LYS A 268 -5.92 12.41 -10.52
N ARG A 269 -7.15 12.02 -10.17
CA ARG A 269 -8.04 11.20 -11.01
C ARG A 269 -8.28 11.84 -12.38
N GLU A 270 -8.55 13.15 -12.38
CA GLU A 270 -8.83 13.92 -13.59
C GLU A 270 -7.72 13.83 -14.65
N GLU A 271 -6.47 13.68 -14.23
CA GLU A 271 -5.34 13.58 -15.17
C GLU A 271 -5.35 12.25 -15.94
N ILE A 272 -5.69 11.16 -15.27
CA ILE A 272 -5.85 9.86 -15.93
C ILE A 272 -7.06 9.89 -16.89
N GLU A 273 -8.18 10.43 -16.44
CA GLU A 273 -9.41 10.55 -17.25
C GLU A 273 -9.21 11.46 -18.47
N ARG A 274 -8.44 12.53 -18.33
CA ARG A 274 -8.05 13.41 -19.44
C ARG A 274 -7.26 12.66 -20.51
N ILE A 275 -6.29 11.82 -20.12
CA ILE A 275 -5.52 10.99 -21.03
C ILE A 275 -6.43 9.99 -21.75
N TRP A 276 -7.32 9.33 -21.00
CA TRP A 276 -8.28 8.40 -21.58
C TRP A 276 -9.25 9.06 -22.58
N ALA A 277 -9.68 10.28 -22.30
CA ALA A 277 -10.53 11.05 -23.21
C ALA A 277 -9.86 11.36 -24.56
N SER A 278 -8.52 11.37 -24.61
CA SER A 278 -7.76 11.48 -25.87
C SER A 278 -7.53 10.14 -26.57
N GLY A 279 -8.08 9.03 -26.05
CA GLY A 279 -7.91 7.68 -26.61
C GLY A 279 -6.57 7.03 -26.26
N GLN A 280 -5.79 7.62 -25.36
CA GLN A 280 -4.47 7.11 -24.96
C GLN A 280 -4.54 6.36 -23.65
N SER A 281 -3.66 5.37 -23.45
CA SER A 281 -3.41 4.74 -22.15
C SER A 281 -2.43 5.59 -21.34
N ALA A 282 -2.74 5.78 -20.06
CA ALA A 282 -1.83 6.44 -19.12
C ALA A 282 -0.74 5.45 -18.68
N VAL A 283 0.54 5.80 -18.81
CA VAL A 283 1.66 4.95 -18.35
C VAL A 283 2.47 5.69 -17.29
N MET A 284 2.68 5.07 -16.14
CA MET A 284 3.30 5.73 -15.00
C MET A 284 4.25 4.82 -14.23
N PRO A 285 5.51 5.26 -14.00
CA PRO A 285 6.37 4.67 -12.99
C PRO A 285 5.82 5.01 -11.60
N ILE A 286 5.41 4.00 -10.85
CA ILE A 286 4.77 4.19 -9.54
C ILE A 286 5.23 3.07 -8.59
N ASP A 287 5.10 3.25 -7.30
CA ASP A 287 5.32 2.18 -6.34
C ASP A 287 4.10 1.24 -6.25
N ILE A 288 4.24 0.15 -5.51
CA ILE A 288 3.17 -0.83 -5.38
C ILE A 288 1.95 -0.27 -4.62
N CYS A 289 2.15 0.67 -3.71
CA CYS A 289 1.07 1.33 -2.98
C CYS A 289 0.21 2.17 -3.95
N GLY A 290 0.86 2.99 -4.77
CA GLY A 290 0.18 3.75 -5.81
C GLY A 290 -0.51 2.87 -6.85
N ALA A 291 0.11 1.74 -7.26
CA ALA A 291 -0.53 0.78 -8.16
C ALA A 291 -1.80 0.15 -7.55
N ASN A 292 -1.80 -0.13 -6.23
CA ASN A 292 -2.99 -0.61 -5.53
C ASN A 292 -4.10 0.45 -5.51
N ALA A 293 -3.76 1.71 -5.27
CA ALA A 293 -4.71 2.82 -5.33
C ALA A 293 -5.32 2.99 -6.75
N MET A 294 -4.51 2.87 -7.81
CA MET A 294 -4.98 2.88 -9.19
C MET A 294 -5.94 1.72 -9.46
N HIS A 295 -5.61 0.52 -8.99
CA HIS A 295 -6.47 -0.65 -9.18
C HIS A 295 -7.80 -0.50 -8.40
N ALA A 296 -7.77 0.00 -7.17
CA ALA A 296 -8.96 0.29 -6.38
C ALA A 296 -9.87 1.34 -7.06
N ALA A 297 -9.26 2.33 -7.73
CA ALA A 297 -9.99 3.40 -8.39
C ALA A 297 -10.58 3.02 -9.75
N PHE A 298 -9.93 2.15 -10.51
CA PHE A 298 -10.21 1.90 -11.93
C PHE A 298 -10.48 0.44 -12.28
N GLY A 299 -10.34 -0.49 -11.32
CA GLY A 299 -10.62 -1.91 -11.50
C GLY A 299 -9.87 -2.51 -12.68
N ASP A 300 -10.59 -3.17 -13.59
CA ASP A 300 -10.02 -3.84 -14.78
C ASP A 300 -9.40 -2.91 -15.81
N ARG A 301 -9.58 -1.59 -15.67
CA ARG A 301 -8.86 -0.58 -16.46
C ARG A 301 -7.49 -0.21 -15.89
N SER A 302 -7.06 -0.82 -14.79
CA SER A 302 -5.71 -0.69 -14.23
C SER A 302 -4.91 -1.96 -14.52
N LEU A 303 -3.73 -1.82 -15.08
CA LEU A 303 -2.80 -2.89 -15.40
C LEU A 303 -1.48 -2.65 -14.67
N THR A 304 -1.12 -3.55 -13.76
CA THR A 304 0.12 -3.45 -12.98
C THR A 304 1.18 -4.37 -13.58
N LEU A 305 2.25 -3.79 -14.09
CA LEU A 305 3.38 -4.49 -14.72
C LEU A 305 4.61 -4.40 -13.83
N PHE A 306 5.14 -5.55 -13.40
CA PHE A 306 6.39 -5.60 -12.67
C PHE A 306 7.57 -5.55 -13.64
N VAL A 307 8.38 -4.49 -13.59
CA VAL A 307 9.60 -4.35 -14.36
C VAL A 307 10.75 -5.05 -13.63
N ASN A 308 11.03 -6.29 -14.03
CA ASN A 308 12.11 -7.10 -13.49
C ASN A 308 13.42 -6.77 -14.24
N ARG A 309 14.49 -6.62 -13.47
CA ARG A 309 15.87 -6.50 -13.97
C ARG A 309 16.81 -7.22 -13.01
N GLY A 310 17.85 -7.83 -13.51
CA GLY A 310 18.81 -8.59 -12.70
C GLY A 310 19.34 -7.79 -11.51
N ARG A 311 19.35 -8.38 -10.34
CA ARG A 311 19.70 -7.73 -9.05
C ARG A 311 21.07 -7.06 -9.07
N GLU A 312 22.06 -7.74 -9.66
CA GLU A 312 23.43 -7.21 -9.79
C GLU A 312 23.46 -5.89 -10.56
N SER A 313 22.74 -5.84 -11.69
CA SER A 313 22.63 -4.63 -12.53
C SER A 313 21.93 -3.50 -11.77
N VAL A 314 20.88 -3.80 -11.04
CA VAL A 314 20.14 -2.82 -10.22
C VAL A 314 21.03 -2.25 -9.10
N VAL A 315 21.75 -3.09 -8.40
CA VAL A 315 22.68 -2.65 -7.33
C VAL A 315 23.81 -1.80 -7.92
N ALA A 316 24.41 -2.22 -9.06
CA ALA A 316 25.44 -1.44 -9.74
C ALA A 316 24.95 -0.04 -10.12
N ASP A 317 23.73 0.08 -10.68
CA ASP A 317 23.13 1.36 -11.03
C ASP A 317 22.82 2.24 -9.81
N ILE A 318 22.38 1.65 -8.67
CA ILE A 318 22.18 2.39 -7.42
C ILE A 318 23.51 2.95 -6.91
N LEU A 319 24.57 2.15 -6.91
CA LEU A 319 25.90 2.55 -6.46
C LEU A 319 26.53 3.63 -7.34
N ALA A 320 26.25 3.61 -8.65
CA ALA A 320 26.76 4.60 -9.62
C ALA A 320 26.07 5.98 -9.51
N ARG A 321 24.96 6.11 -8.79
CA ARG A 321 24.24 7.40 -8.67
C ARG A 321 25.02 8.42 -7.85
N SER A 322 24.88 9.70 -8.22
CA SER A 322 25.45 10.83 -7.50
C SER A 322 24.56 11.24 -6.30
N THR A 323 24.08 10.30 -5.50
CA THR A 323 23.30 10.53 -4.28
C THR A 323 24.11 10.16 -3.04
N SER A 324 23.62 10.54 -1.85
CA SER A 324 24.28 10.21 -0.59
C SER A 324 24.42 8.70 -0.38
N ASN A 325 25.42 8.28 0.38
CA ASN A 325 25.56 6.85 0.72
C ASN A 325 24.38 6.33 1.53
N GLU A 326 23.76 7.20 2.34
CA GLU A 326 22.55 6.86 3.08
C GLU A 326 21.37 6.56 2.16
N ASP A 327 21.15 7.36 1.11
CA ASP A 327 20.12 7.11 0.11
C ASP A 327 20.38 5.82 -0.68
N LYS A 328 21.65 5.56 -1.03
CA LYS A 328 22.04 4.31 -1.70
C LYS A 328 21.74 3.10 -0.83
N LEU A 329 22.12 3.16 0.46
CA LEU A 329 21.88 2.09 1.42
C LEU A 329 20.37 1.82 1.62
N LYS A 330 19.56 2.87 1.83
CA LYS A 330 18.09 2.73 1.93
C LYS A 330 17.50 2.01 0.72
N ARG A 331 17.94 2.36 -0.49
CA ARG A 331 17.47 1.73 -1.73
C ARG A 331 17.90 0.27 -1.86
N ILE A 332 19.11 -0.07 -1.43
CA ILE A 332 19.60 -1.46 -1.46
C ILE A 332 18.81 -2.30 -0.44
N LEU A 333 18.58 -1.77 0.76
CA LEU A 333 17.81 -2.46 1.80
C LEU A 333 16.34 -2.70 1.41
N SER A 334 15.75 -1.83 0.58
CA SER A 334 14.36 -2.00 0.11
C SER A 334 14.22 -3.03 -1.01
N LEU A 335 15.30 -3.45 -1.67
CA LEU A 335 15.24 -4.30 -2.88
C LEU A 335 14.49 -5.61 -2.67
N GLU A 336 14.71 -6.32 -1.55
CA GLU A 336 14.04 -7.60 -1.28
C GLU A 336 12.51 -7.42 -1.26
N HIS A 337 12.02 -6.38 -0.58
CA HIS A 337 10.59 -6.07 -0.52
C HIS A 337 10.05 -5.62 -1.88
N GLU A 338 10.84 -4.84 -2.63
CA GLU A 338 10.44 -4.39 -3.96
C GLU A 338 10.32 -5.58 -4.93
N TYR A 339 11.25 -6.55 -4.88
CA TYR A 339 11.16 -7.78 -5.69
C TYR A 339 10.02 -8.71 -5.24
N ALA A 340 9.70 -8.78 -3.95
CA ALA A 340 8.58 -9.56 -3.45
C ALA A 340 7.22 -9.11 -4.01
N ASN A 341 7.10 -7.83 -4.40
CA ASN A 341 5.88 -7.27 -5.01
C ASN A 341 5.56 -7.87 -6.39
N GLN A 342 6.49 -8.61 -7.01
CA GLN A 342 6.27 -9.28 -8.29
C GLN A 342 5.02 -10.17 -8.28
N GLY A 343 4.74 -10.86 -7.18
CA GLY A 343 3.62 -11.79 -7.06
C GLY A 343 2.24 -11.15 -7.11
N VAL A 344 2.14 -9.86 -6.78
CA VAL A 344 0.85 -9.12 -6.80
C VAL A 344 0.64 -8.31 -8.08
N CYS A 345 1.57 -8.34 -9.02
CA CYS A 345 1.45 -7.66 -10.31
C CYS A 345 0.77 -8.56 -11.35
N ASP A 346 0.08 -7.96 -12.30
CA ASP A 346 -0.66 -8.70 -13.33
C ASP A 346 0.27 -9.43 -14.32
N ARG A 347 1.44 -8.83 -14.62
CA ARG A 347 2.47 -9.43 -15.51
C ARG A 347 3.86 -8.98 -15.10
N ILE A 348 4.86 -9.77 -15.50
CA ILE A 348 6.28 -9.45 -15.34
C ILE A 348 6.85 -9.07 -16.70
N ILE A 349 7.56 -7.94 -16.73
CA ILE A 349 8.29 -7.43 -17.89
C ILE A 349 9.77 -7.52 -17.58
N TYR A 350 10.52 -8.27 -18.36
CA TYR A 350 11.97 -8.40 -18.21
C TYR A 350 12.69 -7.28 -18.97
N ASN A 351 13.54 -6.53 -18.27
CA ASN A 351 14.36 -5.43 -18.80
C ASN A 351 15.86 -5.74 -18.65
N ASP A 352 16.24 -6.96 -19.04
CA ASP A 352 17.64 -7.44 -18.97
C ASP A 352 18.41 -7.24 -20.27
N LYS A 353 17.71 -6.95 -21.38
CA LYS A 353 18.30 -6.72 -22.71
C LYS A 353 18.27 -5.24 -23.07
N THR A 354 17.25 -4.82 -23.80
CA THR A 354 17.06 -3.44 -24.20
C THR A 354 15.73 -2.89 -23.71
N VAL A 355 15.64 -1.57 -23.51
CA VAL A 355 14.37 -0.89 -23.20
C VAL A 355 13.34 -1.15 -24.31
N GLY A 356 13.77 -1.25 -25.56
CA GLY A 356 12.90 -1.54 -26.70
C GLY A 356 12.22 -2.91 -26.63
N ASP A 357 12.91 -3.94 -26.14
CA ASP A 357 12.31 -5.27 -25.95
C ASP A 357 11.19 -5.23 -24.90
N ALA A 358 11.43 -4.53 -23.79
CA ALA A 358 10.43 -4.34 -22.73
C ALA A 358 9.21 -3.56 -23.25
N VAL A 359 9.43 -2.50 -24.02
CA VAL A 359 8.38 -1.68 -24.67
C VAL A 359 7.55 -2.53 -25.63
N ASN A 360 8.17 -3.31 -26.50
CA ASN A 360 7.48 -4.19 -27.45
C ASN A 360 6.62 -5.23 -26.72
N THR A 361 7.13 -5.79 -25.62
CA THR A 361 6.37 -6.72 -24.77
C THR A 361 5.12 -6.04 -24.19
N ILE A 362 5.24 -4.80 -23.70
CA ILE A 362 4.09 -4.05 -23.14
C ILE A 362 3.07 -3.74 -24.24
N ILE A 363 3.53 -3.31 -25.41
CA ILE A 363 2.63 -3.05 -26.56
C ILE A 363 1.88 -4.33 -26.93
N GLY A 364 2.55 -5.47 -27.01
CA GLY A 364 1.91 -6.77 -27.27
C GLY A 364 0.83 -7.13 -26.24
N ILE A 365 1.10 -6.93 -24.94
CA ILE A 365 0.12 -7.18 -23.86
C ILE A 365 -1.11 -6.29 -24.03
N VAL A 366 -0.91 -5.00 -24.30
CA VAL A 366 -2.00 -4.02 -24.43
C VAL A 366 -2.82 -4.23 -25.70
N SER A 367 -2.16 -4.62 -26.81
CA SER A 367 -2.80 -4.86 -28.11
C SER A 367 -3.45 -6.25 -28.21
N GLY A 368 -3.19 -7.14 -27.26
CA GLY A 368 -3.69 -8.52 -27.28
C GLY A 368 -3.06 -9.41 -28.35
N THR A 369 -1.83 -9.06 -28.80
CA THR A 369 -1.05 -9.77 -29.83
C THR A 369 0.08 -10.61 -29.24
#